data_8b09c2df2cc1d3685f8a5b86cc8966f3
#
_entry.id   8b09c2df2cc1d3685f8a5b86cc8966f3
#
_cell.length_a   1.000
_cell.length_b   1.000
_cell.length_c   1.000
_cell.angle_alpha   90.00
_cell.angle_beta   90.00
_cell.angle_gamma   90.00
#
_symmetry.space_group_name_H-M   'P 1'
#
loop_
_entity.id
_entity.type
_entity.pdbx_description
1 polymer ?
#
loop_
_entity_poly.entity_id
_entity_poly.type
_entity_poly.pdbx_seq_one_letter_code
_entity_poly.pdbx_strand_id
1 'polypeptide(L)'
;YYLREFCGRPTPLYHAERLTRDLGGAKIYLKREDLLHTGAHKINNAMGQILLAKRMGKKRIIAETGAGQHGVATATVAAMFGFECVIYMGAVDCKRQALNVFRMRMLGATVVPVDAGQKTLKEAVNEAMRDWVTNVRNTHYILGTAYGAHPYPVMVRNFQRVIGDEARRQILEQEEQMPDRLIACVGGGSN
;
A
#
# COMPACT_ATOMS: atom_id res chain seq x y z
N TYR A 1 13.68 10.21 -5.95
CA TYR A 1 14.77 9.33 -5.56
C TYR A 1 14.23 7.98 -5.08
N TYR A 2 13.58 7.87 -3.91
CA TYR A 2 13.18 6.60 -3.29
C TYR A 2 12.23 5.74 -4.15
N LEU A 3 11.34 6.32 -4.92
CA LEU A 3 10.46 5.56 -5.80
C LEU A 3 11.26 4.77 -6.86
N ARG A 4 12.37 5.33 -7.36
CA ARG A 4 13.25 4.67 -8.32
C ARG A 4 14.23 3.72 -7.64
N GLU A 5 14.99 4.22 -6.66
CA GLU A 5 16.14 3.49 -6.11
C GLU A 5 15.76 2.40 -5.10
N PHE A 6 14.61 2.56 -4.43
CA PHE A 6 14.17 1.60 -3.41
C PHE A 6 12.89 0.86 -3.79
N CYS A 7 11.89 1.56 -4.33
CA CYS A 7 10.62 0.94 -4.65
C CYS A 7 10.61 0.17 -5.97
N GLY A 8 11.55 0.46 -6.89
CA GLY A 8 11.66 -0.24 -8.18
C GLY A 8 10.80 0.35 -9.29
N ARG A 9 10.49 1.67 -9.23
CA ARG A 9 9.74 2.34 -10.30
C ARG A 9 10.68 2.86 -11.42
N PRO A 10 10.17 3.01 -12.67
CA PRO A 10 8.81 2.69 -13.12
C PRO A 10 8.55 1.18 -13.23
N THR A 11 7.32 0.75 -12.93
CA THR A 11 6.93 -0.64 -13.21
C THR A 11 6.56 -0.81 -14.69
N PRO A 12 6.82 -1.98 -15.30
CA PRO A 12 6.46 -2.18 -16.70
C PRO A 12 4.94 -2.26 -16.91
N LEU A 13 4.50 -1.83 -18.10
CA LEU A 13 3.22 -2.18 -18.67
C LEU A 13 3.44 -3.35 -19.63
N TYR A 14 3.07 -4.55 -19.22
CA TYR A 14 3.37 -5.79 -19.90
C TYR A 14 2.22 -6.23 -20.80
N HIS A 15 2.48 -6.39 -22.10
CA HIS A 15 1.51 -7.00 -23.02
C HIS A 15 1.43 -8.52 -22.76
N ALA A 16 0.29 -8.99 -22.30
CA ALA A 16 0.03 -10.38 -22.01
C ALA A 16 -0.40 -11.12 -23.31
N GLU A 17 0.54 -11.29 -24.25
CA GLU A 17 0.29 -11.79 -25.61
C GLU A 17 -0.45 -13.14 -25.61
N ARG A 18 0.02 -14.09 -24.79
CA ARG A 18 -0.62 -15.41 -24.71
C ARG A 18 -2.06 -15.31 -24.22
N LEU A 19 -2.31 -14.56 -23.16
CA LEU A 19 -3.65 -14.37 -22.62
C LEU A 19 -4.55 -13.63 -23.62
N THR A 20 -4.03 -12.62 -24.30
CA THR A 20 -4.70 -11.92 -25.39
C THR A 20 -5.15 -12.86 -26.49
N ARG A 21 -4.26 -13.73 -26.96
CA ARG A 21 -4.55 -14.71 -28.00
C ARG A 21 -5.54 -15.79 -27.54
N ASP A 22 -5.33 -16.33 -26.33
CA ASP A 22 -6.15 -17.44 -25.81
C ASP A 22 -7.59 -17.01 -25.56
N LEU A 23 -7.85 -15.74 -25.24
CA LEU A 23 -9.18 -15.17 -25.05
C LEU A 23 -9.82 -14.63 -26.33
N GLY A 24 -9.05 -14.37 -27.38
CA GLY A 24 -9.57 -13.98 -28.69
C GLY A 24 -10.39 -12.69 -28.67
N GLY A 25 -9.82 -11.57 -28.20
CA GLY A 25 -10.56 -10.31 -28.11
C GLY A 25 -9.65 -9.10 -27.99
N ALA A 26 -9.84 -8.29 -26.94
CA ALA A 26 -9.04 -7.11 -26.70
C ALA A 26 -7.58 -7.46 -26.34
N LYS A 27 -6.63 -6.60 -26.72
CA LYS A 27 -5.27 -6.69 -26.22
C LYS A 27 -5.27 -6.48 -24.70
N ILE A 28 -4.59 -7.36 -23.96
CA ILE A 28 -4.55 -7.34 -22.49
C ILE A 28 -3.18 -6.88 -22.03
N TYR A 29 -3.18 -5.81 -21.25
CA TYR A 29 -2.00 -5.23 -20.63
C TYR A 29 -2.06 -5.35 -19.12
N LEU A 30 -0.95 -5.66 -18.48
CA LEU A 30 -0.80 -5.75 -17.03
C LEU A 30 0.17 -4.66 -16.56
N LYS A 31 -0.33 -3.73 -15.75
CA LYS A 31 0.53 -2.79 -15.01
C LYS A 31 1.12 -3.53 -13.82
N ARG A 32 2.40 -3.86 -13.89
CA ARG A 32 3.08 -4.83 -13.02
C ARG A 32 3.51 -4.25 -11.67
N GLU A 33 2.54 -3.79 -10.86
CA GLU A 33 2.81 -3.29 -9.51
C GLU A 33 3.27 -4.39 -8.52
N ASP A 34 3.11 -5.65 -8.89
CA ASP A 34 3.65 -6.82 -8.19
C ASP A 34 5.20 -6.88 -8.22
N LEU A 35 5.83 -6.21 -9.17
CA LEU A 35 7.29 -6.13 -9.28
C LEU A 35 7.93 -5.05 -8.37
N LEU A 36 7.11 -4.24 -7.72
CA LEU A 36 7.62 -3.31 -6.72
C LEU A 36 8.20 -4.04 -5.51
N HIS A 37 9.13 -3.38 -4.84
CA HIS A 37 9.58 -3.82 -3.52
C HIS A 37 8.37 -4.01 -2.59
N THR A 38 8.31 -5.11 -1.87
CA THR A 38 7.19 -5.65 -1.07
C THR A 38 6.10 -6.40 -1.87
N GLY A 39 6.11 -6.36 -3.20
CA GLY A 39 5.24 -7.16 -4.05
C GLY A 39 3.86 -6.55 -4.31
N ALA A 40 3.67 -5.24 -4.08
CA ALA A 40 2.41 -4.53 -4.35
C ALA A 40 2.58 -3.01 -4.37
N HIS A 41 1.58 -2.30 -4.90
CA HIS A 41 1.52 -0.83 -5.00
C HIS A 41 1.58 -0.08 -3.67
N LYS A 42 1.35 -0.73 -2.54
CA LYS A 42 1.27 -0.11 -1.21
C LYS A 42 2.52 0.66 -0.81
N ILE A 43 3.69 0.25 -1.30
CA ILE A 43 4.96 0.89 -0.99
C ILE A 43 5.02 2.35 -1.49
N ASN A 44 4.31 2.70 -2.56
CA ASN A 44 4.28 4.08 -3.08
C ASN A 44 3.76 5.05 -2.03
N ASN A 45 2.59 4.74 -1.48
CA ASN A 45 1.95 5.54 -0.44
C ASN A 45 2.73 5.48 0.88
N ALA A 46 3.17 4.30 1.32
CA ALA A 46 3.94 4.13 2.55
C ALA A 46 5.23 4.96 2.52
N MET A 47 5.95 4.97 1.39
CA MET A 47 7.15 5.79 1.20
C MET A 47 6.84 7.28 1.27
N GLY A 48 5.78 7.75 0.63
CA GLY A 48 5.36 9.14 0.69
C GLY A 48 5.04 9.58 2.12
N GLN A 49 4.24 8.80 2.84
CA GLN A 49 3.81 9.12 4.19
C GLN A 49 4.94 9.03 5.23
N ILE A 50 5.88 8.07 5.10
CA ILE A 50 7.02 7.99 6.03
C ILE A 50 7.94 9.20 5.89
N LEU A 51 8.13 9.72 4.68
CA LEU A 51 8.91 10.93 4.45
C LEU A 51 8.23 12.17 5.06
N LEU A 52 6.90 12.25 5.02
CA LEU A 52 6.15 13.29 5.73
C LEU A 52 6.30 13.14 7.24
N ALA A 53 6.16 11.95 7.78
CA ALA A 53 6.35 11.67 9.21
C ALA A 53 7.75 12.10 9.70
N LYS A 54 8.78 11.79 8.90
CA LYS A 54 10.15 12.21 9.15
C LYS A 54 10.30 13.73 9.20
N ARG A 55 9.72 14.45 8.22
CA ARG A 55 9.73 15.93 8.20
C ARG A 55 8.98 16.55 9.37
N MET A 56 7.91 15.91 9.84
CA MET A 56 7.15 16.33 11.01
C MET A 56 7.83 15.97 12.35
N GLY A 57 8.99 15.33 12.34
CA GLY A 57 9.72 14.93 13.54
C GLY A 57 9.04 13.81 14.33
N LYS A 58 8.13 13.04 13.71
CA LYS A 58 7.48 11.90 14.36
C LYS A 58 8.51 10.82 14.69
N LYS A 59 8.22 10.03 15.73
CA LYS A 59 9.11 8.96 16.20
C LYS A 59 8.50 7.58 16.04
N ARG A 60 7.19 7.53 15.93
CA ARG A 60 6.40 6.29 15.89
C ARG A 60 5.46 6.31 14.69
N ILE A 61 5.32 5.15 14.07
CA ILE A 61 4.41 4.90 12.95
C ILE A 61 3.39 3.84 13.36
N ILE A 62 2.14 4.07 13.02
CA ILE A 62 1.12 3.04 13.12
C ILE A 62 0.42 2.86 11.78
N ALA A 63 -0.12 1.68 11.56
CA ALA A 63 -0.98 1.37 10.42
C ALA A 63 -1.98 0.27 10.76
N GLU A 64 -3.07 0.24 10.01
CA GLU A 64 -3.98 -0.89 9.91
C GLU A 64 -3.59 -1.81 8.74
N THR A 65 -4.01 -3.05 8.80
CA THR A 65 -3.92 -3.94 7.63
C THR A 65 -4.96 -5.07 7.70
N GLY A 66 -5.48 -5.48 6.54
CA GLY A 66 -6.34 -6.65 6.39
C GLY A 66 -5.57 -7.80 5.73
N ALA A 67 -5.38 -7.76 4.41
CA ALA A 67 -4.59 -8.76 3.68
C ALA A 67 -3.08 -8.77 4.03
N GLY A 68 -2.60 -7.77 4.77
CA GLY A 68 -1.21 -7.69 5.22
C GLY A 68 -0.27 -6.89 4.34
N GLN A 69 -0.61 -6.60 3.09
CA GLN A 69 0.28 -5.91 2.16
C GLN A 69 0.62 -4.48 2.59
N HIS A 70 -0.38 -3.74 3.10
CA HIS A 70 -0.14 -2.41 3.62
C HIS A 70 0.74 -2.44 4.88
N GLY A 71 0.50 -3.39 5.78
CA GLY A 71 1.33 -3.60 6.97
C GLY A 71 2.78 -3.92 6.61
N VAL A 72 3.02 -4.82 5.66
CA VAL A 72 4.38 -5.13 5.17
C VAL A 72 5.06 -3.90 4.58
N ALA A 73 4.37 -3.14 3.72
CA ALA A 73 4.93 -1.91 3.14
C ALA A 73 5.28 -0.88 4.23
N THR A 74 4.39 -0.68 5.21
CA THR A 74 4.62 0.24 6.33
C THR A 74 5.79 -0.22 7.21
N ALA A 75 5.84 -1.50 7.57
CA ALA A 75 6.96 -2.05 8.34
C ALA A 75 8.30 -1.91 7.59
N THR A 76 8.29 -2.11 6.27
CA THR A 76 9.48 -1.95 5.43
C THR A 76 10.04 -0.54 5.48
N VAL A 77 9.20 0.48 5.25
CA VAL A 77 9.68 1.87 5.28
C VAL A 77 10.01 2.33 6.71
N ALA A 78 9.30 1.83 7.72
CA ALA A 78 9.61 2.11 9.11
C ALA A 78 10.99 1.56 9.50
N ALA A 79 11.30 0.33 9.13
CA ALA A 79 12.63 -0.27 9.33
C ALA A 79 13.72 0.52 8.61
N MET A 80 13.49 0.92 7.35
CA MET A 80 14.44 1.70 6.55
C MET A 80 14.82 3.04 7.21
N PHE A 81 13.85 3.71 7.86
CA PHE A 81 14.07 5.03 8.46
C PHE A 81 14.23 5.00 9.98
N GLY A 82 14.24 3.81 10.61
CA GLY A 82 14.47 3.66 12.04
C GLY A 82 13.30 4.13 12.92
N PHE A 83 12.06 4.00 12.46
CA PHE A 83 10.87 4.32 13.23
C PHE A 83 10.39 3.12 14.07
N GLU A 84 9.91 3.38 15.27
CA GLU A 84 9.03 2.43 15.95
C GLU A 84 7.78 2.20 15.11
N CYS A 85 7.38 0.94 14.93
CA CYS A 85 6.26 0.58 14.04
C CYS A 85 5.30 -0.38 14.74
N VAL A 86 4.01 0.01 14.78
CA VAL A 86 2.92 -0.83 15.29
C VAL A 86 1.87 -1.04 14.21
N ILE A 87 1.54 -2.29 13.93
CA ILE A 87 0.56 -2.67 12.92
C ILE A 87 -0.63 -3.35 13.58
N TYR A 88 -1.80 -2.76 13.43
CA TYR A 88 -3.08 -3.32 13.86
C TYR A 88 -3.65 -4.22 12.79
N MET A 89 -4.02 -5.45 13.14
CA MET A 89 -4.57 -6.43 12.21
C MET A 89 -5.63 -7.28 12.90
N GLY A 90 -6.77 -7.50 12.26
CA GLY A 90 -7.81 -8.36 12.82
C GLY A 90 -7.29 -9.76 13.15
N ALA A 91 -7.69 -10.33 14.28
CA ALA A 91 -7.18 -11.64 14.73
C ALA A 91 -7.46 -12.76 13.73
N VAL A 92 -8.58 -12.70 13.00
CA VAL A 92 -8.91 -13.64 11.92
C VAL A 92 -7.95 -13.45 10.74
N ASP A 93 -7.68 -12.20 10.37
CA ASP A 93 -6.77 -11.88 9.27
C ASP A 93 -5.33 -12.25 9.60
N CYS A 94 -4.89 -12.10 10.87
CA CYS A 94 -3.57 -12.55 11.33
C CYS A 94 -3.35 -14.06 11.06
N LYS A 95 -4.37 -14.87 11.28
CA LYS A 95 -4.30 -16.32 11.02
C LYS A 95 -4.26 -16.62 9.53
N ARG A 96 -5.14 -15.96 8.74
CA ARG A 96 -5.22 -16.16 7.28
C ARG A 96 -3.94 -15.72 6.55
N GLN A 97 -3.29 -14.68 7.06
CA GLN A 97 -2.14 -14.01 6.44
C GLN A 97 -0.86 -14.15 7.30
N ALA A 98 -0.68 -15.33 7.90
CA ALA A 98 0.44 -15.60 8.82
C ALA A 98 1.81 -15.28 8.20
N LEU A 99 2.00 -15.49 6.91
CA LEU A 99 3.24 -15.13 6.20
C LEU A 99 3.50 -13.62 6.22
N ASN A 100 2.49 -12.80 6.01
CA ASN A 100 2.65 -11.34 6.08
C ASN A 100 2.90 -10.88 7.53
N VAL A 101 2.27 -11.51 8.52
CA VAL A 101 2.56 -11.26 9.94
C VAL A 101 4.03 -11.57 10.26
N PHE A 102 4.53 -12.68 9.77
CA PHE A 102 5.94 -13.05 9.93
C PHE A 102 6.87 -12.01 9.28
N ARG A 103 6.58 -11.57 8.04
CA ARG A 103 7.36 -10.54 7.34
C ARG A 103 7.39 -9.21 8.12
N MET A 104 6.24 -8.76 8.63
CA MET A 104 6.17 -7.54 9.43
C MET A 104 7.02 -7.63 10.70
N ARG A 105 6.96 -8.75 11.41
CA ARG A 105 7.78 -9.00 12.63
C ARG A 105 9.26 -9.07 12.31
N MET A 106 9.67 -9.72 11.23
CA MET A 106 11.06 -9.74 10.77
C MET A 106 11.62 -8.33 10.49
N LEU A 107 10.77 -7.42 10.04
CA LEU A 107 11.11 -6.01 9.81
C LEU A 107 11.10 -5.16 11.10
N GLY A 108 10.89 -5.79 12.27
CA GLY A 108 10.90 -5.14 13.56
C GLY A 108 9.58 -4.49 13.97
N ALA A 109 8.49 -4.67 13.21
CA ALA A 109 7.20 -4.14 13.57
C ALA A 109 6.50 -4.99 14.64
N THR A 110 5.82 -4.33 15.59
CA THR A 110 4.90 -4.97 16.52
C THR A 110 3.56 -5.17 15.82
N VAL A 111 3.13 -6.41 15.65
CA VAL A 111 1.80 -6.73 15.11
C VAL A 111 0.84 -7.01 16.25
N VAL A 112 -0.20 -6.17 16.37
CA VAL A 112 -1.23 -6.25 17.41
C VAL A 112 -2.49 -6.89 16.82
N PRO A 113 -2.83 -8.13 17.20
CA PRO A 113 -4.09 -8.75 16.81
C PRO A 113 -5.27 -8.05 17.48
N VAL A 114 -6.26 -7.65 16.70
CA VAL A 114 -7.49 -7.02 17.20
C VAL A 114 -8.58 -8.08 17.29
N ASP A 115 -9.03 -8.36 18.50
CA ASP A 115 -10.00 -9.43 18.82
C ASP A 115 -11.43 -8.91 19.07
N ALA A 116 -11.70 -7.65 18.69
CA ALA A 116 -13.02 -7.03 18.78
C ALA A 116 -13.88 -7.32 17.55
N GLY A 117 -15.20 -7.30 17.70
CA GLY A 117 -16.19 -7.42 16.63
C GLY A 117 -15.96 -8.61 15.70
N GLN A 118 -15.90 -8.36 14.39
CA GLN A 118 -15.66 -9.40 13.38
C GLN A 118 -14.18 -9.81 13.26
N LYS A 119 -13.27 -9.16 14.01
CA LYS A 119 -11.83 -9.46 14.05
C LYS A 119 -11.15 -9.32 12.69
N THR A 120 -11.57 -8.33 11.90
CA THR A 120 -11.12 -8.06 10.52
C THR A 120 -10.62 -6.61 10.37
N LEU A 121 -10.42 -6.15 9.13
CA LEU A 121 -9.88 -4.84 8.80
C LEU A 121 -10.60 -3.67 9.48
N LYS A 122 -11.94 -3.70 9.60
CA LYS A 122 -12.72 -2.61 10.22
C LYS A 122 -12.29 -2.36 11.67
N GLU A 123 -12.15 -3.43 12.43
CA GLU A 123 -11.72 -3.35 13.83
C GLU A 123 -10.27 -2.90 13.98
N ALA A 124 -9.41 -3.34 13.07
CA ALA A 124 -8.02 -2.88 13.00
C ALA A 124 -7.92 -1.37 12.73
N VAL A 125 -8.75 -0.84 11.83
CA VAL A 125 -8.86 0.61 11.58
C VAL A 125 -9.28 1.36 12.85
N ASN A 126 -10.30 0.86 13.57
CA ASN A 126 -10.81 1.50 14.78
C ASN A 126 -9.72 1.56 15.87
N GLU A 127 -8.96 0.48 16.07
CA GLU A 127 -7.87 0.47 17.07
C GLU A 127 -6.71 1.39 16.65
N ALA A 128 -6.32 1.37 15.39
CA ALA A 128 -5.29 2.28 14.88
C ALA A 128 -5.72 3.76 15.08
N MET A 129 -6.98 4.08 14.84
CA MET A 129 -7.52 5.44 15.07
C MET A 129 -7.49 5.82 16.56
N ARG A 130 -7.88 4.93 17.48
CA ARG A 130 -7.80 5.19 18.93
C ARG A 130 -6.39 5.47 19.39
N ASP A 131 -5.44 4.64 18.96
CA ASP A 131 -4.02 4.85 19.26
C ASP A 131 -3.53 6.19 18.69
N TRP A 132 -3.87 6.47 17.43
CA TRP A 132 -3.41 7.70 16.78
C TRP A 132 -3.90 8.97 17.48
N VAL A 133 -5.18 9.07 17.79
CA VAL A 133 -5.72 10.28 18.47
C VAL A 133 -5.15 10.44 19.88
N THR A 134 -4.83 9.34 20.56
CA THR A 134 -4.21 9.36 21.89
C THR A 134 -2.76 9.82 21.81
N ASN A 135 -2.01 9.41 20.79
CA ASN A 135 -0.57 9.59 20.68
C ASN A 135 -0.15 10.51 19.51
N VAL A 136 -1.05 11.37 19.03
CA VAL A 136 -0.86 12.15 17.81
C VAL A 136 0.42 13.03 17.80
N ARG A 137 0.89 13.44 18.97
CA ARG A 137 2.08 14.31 19.07
C ARG A 137 3.35 13.64 18.54
N ASN A 138 3.58 12.37 18.85
CA ASN A 138 4.79 11.63 18.46
C ASN A 138 4.54 10.58 17.36
N THR A 139 3.28 10.28 17.05
CA THR A 139 2.86 9.19 16.17
C THR A 139 2.27 9.74 14.87
N HIS A 140 2.63 9.12 13.74
CA HIS A 140 1.96 9.32 12.47
C HIS A 140 1.25 8.03 12.06
N TYR A 141 -0.01 8.17 11.66
CA TYR A 141 -0.80 7.08 11.10
C TYR A 141 -0.58 7.02 9.60
N ILE A 142 0.06 5.96 9.11
CA ILE A 142 0.18 5.69 7.68
C ILE A 142 -1.09 4.99 7.22
N LEU A 143 -2.05 5.75 6.69
CA LEU A 143 -3.31 5.23 6.20
C LEU A 143 -3.13 4.57 4.83
N GLY A 144 -3.64 3.35 4.67
CA GLY A 144 -3.39 2.50 3.50
C GLY A 144 -4.27 2.76 2.29
N THR A 145 -5.29 3.61 2.39
CA THR A 145 -6.27 3.87 1.34
C THR A 145 -6.74 5.33 1.32
N ALA A 146 -7.37 5.76 0.22
CA ALA A 146 -7.89 7.12 0.05
C ALA A 146 -9.22 7.32 0.81
N TYR A 147 -9.18 7.19 2.12
CA TYR A 147 -10.31 7.20 3.04
C TYR A 147 -9.99 8.05 4.28
N GLY A 148 -11.00 8.39 5.07
CA GLY A 148 -10.83 9.16 6.30
C GLY A 148 -10.94 10.67 6.10
N ALA A 149 -10.56 11.42 7.14
CA ALA A 149 -10.62 12.88 7.15
C ALA A 149 -9.52 13.51 6.27
N HIS A 150 -9.79 14.71 5.75
CA HIS A 150 -8.75 15.49 5.10
C HIS A 150 -7.53 15.68 6.03
N PRO A 151 -6.27 15.52 5.54
CA PRO A 151 -5.85 15.45 4.13
C PRO A 151 -5.65 14.03 3.57
N TYR A 152 -5.98 12.96 4.31
CA TYR A 152 -5.63 11.60 3.92
C TYR A 152 -6.12 11.18 2.52
N PRO A 153 -7.38 11.43 2.10
CA PRO A 153 -7.80 11.02 0.76
C PRO A 153 -6.96 11.65 -0.36
N VAL A 154 -6.66 12.94 -0.24
CA VAL A 154 -5.84 13.67 -1.22
C VAL A 154 -4.39 13.17 -1.20
N MET A 155 -3.85 12.98 -0.02
CA MET A 155 -2.46 12.54 0.18
C MET A 155 -2.24 11.14 -0.40
N VAL A 156 -3.09 10.17 -0.05
CA VAL A 156 -2.98 8.79 -0.54
C VAL A 156 -3.17 8.74 -2.06
N ARG A 157 -4.20 9.44 -2.59
CA ARG A 157 -4.40 9.58 -4.04
C ARG A 157 -3.14 10.10 -4.73
N ASN A 158 -2.54 11.17 -4.21
CA ASN A 158 -1.38 11.79 -4.84
C ASN A 158 -0.15 10.88 -4.82
N PHE A 159 0.06 10.10 -3.75
CA PHE A 159 1.16 9.13 -3.68
C PHE A 159 0.94 7.90 -4.56
N GLN A 160 -0.30 7.50 -4.80
CA GLN A 160 -0.62 6.38 -5.69
C GLN A 160 -0.78 6.80 -7.16
N ARG A 161 -0.97 8.09 -7.45
CA ARG A 161 -1.19 8.61 -8.79
C ARG A 161 -0.10 8.23 -9.80
N VAL A 162 1.12 8.02 -9.31
CA VAL A 162 2.27 7.60 -10.14
C VAL A 162 1.98 6.36 -10.99
N ILE A 163 1.12 5.46 -10.52
CA ILE A 163 0.67 4.26 -11.26
C ILE A 163 -0.02 4.66 -12.57
N GLY A 164 -1.01 5.55 -12.47
CA GLY A 164 -1.77 6.03 -13.62
C GLY A 164 -0.95 6.90 -14.56
N ASP A 165 -0.11 7.78 -14.02
CA ASP A 165 0.77 8.64 -14.82
C ASP A 165 1.75 7.81 -15.66
N GLU A 166 2.33 6.75 -15.08
CA GLU A 166 3.19 5.80 -15.81
C GLU A 166 2.41 4.96 -16.82
N ALA A 167 1.28 4.37 -16.40
CA ALA A 167 0.48 3.52 -17.26
C ALA A 167 -0.01 4.29 -18.50
N ARG A 168 -0.46 5.54 -18.32
CA ARG A 168 -0.88 6.41 -19.44
C ARG A 168 0.24 6.65 -20.43
N ARG A 169 1.43 7.00 -19.94
CA ARG A 169 2.59 7.22 -20.83
C ARG A 169 2.96 5.94 -21.57
N GLN A 170 3.08 4.83 -20.85
CA GLN A 170 3.52 3.54 -21.38
C GLN A 170 2.56 2.97 -22.43
N ILE A 171 1.23 3.12 -22.23
CA ILE A 171 0.27 2.63 -23.23
C ILE A 171 0.30 3.49 -24.49
N LEU A 172 0.48 4.81 -24.37
CA LEU A 172 0.62 5.69 -25.51
C LEU A 172 1.91 5.45 -26.29
N GLU A 173 3.02 5.09 -25.60
CA GLU A 173 4.28 4.69 -26.24
C GLU A 173 4.16 3.35 -26.98
N GLN A 174 3.31 2.42 -26.52
CA GLN A 174 3.17 1.09 -27.10
C GLN A 174 2.06 0.99 -28.15
N GLU A 175 0.95 1.73 -27.99
CA GLU A 175 -0.25 1.58 -28.82
C GLU A 175 -0.69 2.89 -29.49
N GLU A 176 -0.06 4.02 -29.21
CA GLU A 176 -0.39 5.37 -29.69
C GLU A 176 -1.82 5.82 -29.34
N GLN A 177 -2.52 5.05 -28.51
CA GLN A 177 -3.91 5.33 -28.08
C GLN A 177 -4.13 4.92 -26.63
N MET A 178 -5.20 5.46 -26.04
CA MET A 178 -5.64 5.08 -24.70
C MET A 178 -6.39 3.73 -24.72
N PRO A 179 -6.36 2.96 -23.63
CA PRO A 179 -7.12 1.73 -23.58
C PRO A 179 -8.62 1.98 -23.49
N ASP A 180 -9.43 1.11 -24.09
CA ASP A 180 -10.89 1.19 -24.02
C ASP A 180 -11.43 0.92 -22.61
N ARG A 181 -10.71 0.12 -21.83
CA ARG A 181 -11.12 -0.28 -20.48
C ARG A 181 -9.94 -0.34 -19.52
N LEU A 182 -10.19 0.10 -18.30
CA LEU A 182 -9.29 -0.08 -17.16
C LEU A 182 -9.98 -0.97 -16.13
N ILE A 183 -9.25 -1.97 -15.63
CA ILE A 183 -9.75 -2.92 -14.63
C ILE A 183 -8.79 -2.90 -13.45
N ALA A 184 -9.32 -2.69 -12.26
CA ALA A 184 -8.55 -2.71 -11.02
C ALA A 184 -9.31 -3.45 -9.93
N CYS A 185 -8.60 -4.21 -9.10
CA CYS A 185 -9.17 -4.79 -7.89
C CYS A 185 -9.49 -3.70 -6.87
N VAL A 186 -10.63 -3.79 -6.21
CA VAL A 186 -11.02 -2.87 -5.15
C VAL A 186 -11.12 -3.63 -3.83
N GLY A 187 -10.18 -3.34 -2.92
CA GLY A 187 -10.29 -3.66 -1.49
C GLY A 187 -10.63 -2.38 -0.74
N GLY A 188 -9.63 -1.70 -0.18
CA GLY A 188 -9.79 -0.37 0.43
C GLY A 188 -9.86 0.80 -0.57
N GLY A 189 -9.65 0.57 -1.87
CA GLY A 189 -9.72 1.59 -2.91
C GLY A 189 -8.42 2.34 -3.20
N SER A 190 -7.26 1.77 -2.85
CA SER A 190 -5.95 2.41 -3.11
C SER A 190 -5.33 2.02 -4.46
N ASN A 191 -5.86 1.01 -5.11
CA ASN A 191 -5.41 0.57 -6.44
C ASN A 191 -6.12 1.33 -7.55
#